data_28a9599a3ebd68e54879acd32fc8ecd0
#
_entry.id   28a9599a3ebd68e54879acd32fc8ecd0
#
_cell.length_a   1.000
_cell.length_b   1.000
_cell.length_c   1.000
_cell.angle_alpha   90.00
_cell.angle_beta   90.00
_cell.angle_gamma   90.00
#
_symmetry.space_group_name_H-M   'P 1'
#
loop_
_entity.id
_entity.type
_entity.pdbx_description
1 polymer ?
#
loop_
_entity_poly.entity_id
_entity_poly.type
_entity_poly.pdbx_seq_one_letter_code
_entity_poly.pdbx_strand_id
1 'polypeptide(L)'
;MNELVFLESDNMNEEPFTTSRIIADHAEVAHHSVTRLIRDYAKDLEEFGIIGFEIHKLDGRGRPRKIYRLNEEQATLLITYLDNTEPVRAFKKELVKQFFAMKHEQLSRQTLRSAGKQVRVSMTDAIKKADLSPHFYKHYTNLCYKSAIGFNATQIKKARNVARNSSLMDYLSKEELEAINERENQIATMVTLGMSYDQIKAVLENNGVIYQTTLKMLVSEKEAV
;
A
#
# COMPACT_ATOMS: atom_id res chain seq x y z
N MET A 1 16.47 -10.43 -4.47
CA MET A 1 15.64 -10.20 -5.67
C MET A 1 15.58 -8.69 -5.82
N ASN A 2 15.91 -8.14 -6.99
CA ASN A 2 15.86 -6.69 -7.18
C ASN A 2 14.40 -6.26 -7.39
N GLU A 3 13.99 -5.17 -6.77
CA GLU A 3 12.67 -4.60 -6.93
C GLU A 3 12.57 -3.88 -8.28
N LEU A 4 11.62 -4.28 -9.12
CA LEU A 4 11.42 -3.74 -10.47
C LEU A 4 10.15 -2.90 -10.57
N VAL A 5 9.22 -3.10 -9.65
CA VAL A 5 7.91 -2.45 -9.60
C VAL A 5 7.77 -1.74 -8.26
N PHE A 6 7.23 -0.54 -8.29
CA PHE A 6 7.16 0.38 -7.15
C PHE A 6 5.74 0.91 -6.95
N LEU A 7 5.47 1.37 -5.74
CA LEU A 7 4.33 2.22 -5.39
C LEU A 7 4.87 3.55 -4.84
N GLU A 8 4.18 4.66 -5.06
CA GLU A 8 4.56 5.94 -4.43
C GLU A 8 4.30 5.95 -2.93
N SER A 9 3.27 5.25 -2.52
CA SER A 9 2.88 5.11 -1.11
C SER A 9 2.32 3.72 -0.84
N ASP A 10 2.14 3.39 0.45
CA ASP A 10 1.49 2.14 0.86
C ASP A 10 -0.03 2.12 0.59
N ASN A 11 -0.59 3.12 -0.10
CA ASN A 11 -2.01 3.18 -0.42
C ASN A 11 -2.40 2.06 -1.39
N MET A 12 -3.37 1.23 -1.01
CA MET A 12 -3.83 0.10 -1.82
C MET A 12 -4.50 0.49 -3.16
N ASN A 13 -4.82 1.77 -3.33
CA ASN A 13 -5.42 2.29 -4.57
C ASN A 13 -4.39 2.96 -5.48
N GLU A 14 -3.11 2.96 -5.10
CA GLU A 14 -2.02 3.45 -5.94
C GLU A 14 -1.77 2.50 -7.09
N GLU A 15 -1.47 3.07 -8.26
CA GLU A 15 -1.12 2.29 -9.43
C GLU A 15 0.36 1.89 -9.38
N PRO A 16 0.69 0.58 -9.49
CA PRO A 16 2.07 0.13 -9.56
C PRO A 16 2.76 0.66 -10.80
N PHE A 17 4.04 1.01 -10.68
CA PHE A 17 4.82 1.51 -11.79
C PHE A 17 6.24 0.95 -11.83
N THR A 18 6.86 1.05 -12.98
CA THR A 18 8.31 0.89 -13.16
C THR A 18 8.88 2.12 -13.87
N THR A 19 10.21 2.18 -14.01
CA THR A 19 10.85 3.31 -14.68
C THR A 19 11.67 2.88 -15.89
N SER A 20 11.83 3.79 -16.85
CA SER A 20 12.69 3.55 -18.02
C SER A 20 14.14 3.24 -17.63
N ARG A 21 14.58 3.67 -16.45
CA ARG A 21 15.91 3.37 -15.92
C ARG A 21 16.01 1.93 -15.45
N ILE A 22 15.05 1.48 -14.67
CA ILE A 22 14.96 0.09 -14.21
C ILE A 22 14.89 -0.88 -15.40
N ILE A 23 14.05 -0.55 -16.40
CA ILE A 23 13.97 -1.36 -17.63
C ILE A 23 15.34 -1.46 -18.32
N ALA A 24 16.05 -0.34 -18.47
CA ALA A 24 17.34 -0.31 -19.13
C ALA A 24 18.40 -1.12 -18.37
N ASP A 25 18.51 -0.90 -17.06
CA ASP A 25 19.54 -1.51 -16.21
C ASP A 25 19.35 -3.04 -16.12
N HIS A 26 18.11 -3.52 -16.00
CA HIS A 26 17.81 -4.95 -15.85
C HIS A 26 17.67 -5.71 -17.18
N ALA A 27 17.31 -5.03 -18.26
CA ALA A 27 17.31 -5.61 -19.59
C ALA A 27 18.72 -5.58 -20.24
N GLU A 28 19.70 -4.99 -19.56
CA GLU A 28 21.07 -4.79 -20.07
C GLU A 28 21.10 -4.03 -21.40
N VAL A 29 20.22 -3.05 -21.55
CA VAL A 29 20.16 -2.18 -22.73
C VAL A 29 20.47 -0.73 -22.35
N ALA A 30 21.01 0.02 -23.30
CA ALA A 30 21.31 1.42 -23.04
C ALA A 30 20.03 2.23 -22.75
N HIS A 31 20.03 3.04 -21.69
CA HIS A 31 18.85 3.85 -21.31
C HIS A 31 18.35 4.76 -22.45
N HIS A 32 19.26 5.26 -23.31
CA HIS A 32 18.83 6.06 -24.47
C HIS A 32 18.00 5.25 -25.48
N SER A 33 18.25 3.95 -25.61
CA SER A 33 17.47 3.06 -26.48
C SER A 33 16.06 2.88 -25.95
N VAL A 34 15.91 2.65 -24.64
CA VAL A 34 14.59 2.56 -23.97
C VAL A 34 13.83 3.88 -24.10
N THR A 35 14.48 5.02 -23.84
CA THR A 35 13.83 6.33 -23.95
C THR A 35 13.51 6.73 -25.40
N ARG A 36 14.25 6.19 -26.37
CA ARG A 36 13.92 6.32 -27.80
C ARG A 36 12.66 5.53 -28.13
N LEU A 37 12.57 4.26 -27.73
CA LEU A 37 11.36 3.44 -27.93
C LEU A 37 10.12 4.12 -27.33
N ILE A 38 10.22 4.65 -26.11
CA ILE A 38 9.10 5.36 -25.47
C ILE A 38 8.64 6.56 -26.32
N ARG A 39 9.56 7.30 -26.94
CA ARG A 39 9.20 8.45 -27.79
C ARG A 39 8.66 8.02 -29.15
N ASP A 40 9.26 7.00 -29.74
CA ASP A 40 8.89 6.51 -31.08
C ASP A 40 7.48 5.88 -31.04
N TYR A 41 7.10 5.24 -29.92
CA TYR A 41 5.80 4.60 -29.69
C TYR A 41 4.94 5.31 -28.63
N ALA A 42 5.16 6.63 -28.45
CA ALA A 42 4.45 7.39 -27.43
C ALA A 42 2.92 7.30 -27.58
N LYS A 43 2.40 7.35 -28.79
CA LYS A 43 0.96 7.26 -29.05
C LYS A 43 0.35 5.94 -28.58
N ASP A 44 1.02 4.83 -28.83
CA ASP A 44 0.56 3.50 -28.43
C ASP A 44 0.56 3.37 -26.91
N LEU A 45 1.60 3.91 -26.25
CA LEU A 45 1.72 3.89 -24.79
C LEU A 45 0.71 4.83 -24.12
N GLU A 46 0.40 5.98 -24.72
CA GLU A 46 -0.56 6.96 -24.21
C GLU A 46 -2.02 6.46 -24.26
N GLU A 47 -2.32 5.41 -25.03
CA GLU A 47 -3.62 4.72 -24.97
C GLU A 47 -3.90 4.10 -23.58
N PHE A 48 -2.84 3.78 -22.83
CA PHE A 48 -2.90 3.19 -21.47
C PHE A 48 -2.69 4.22 -20.36
N GLY A 49 -2.72 5.51 -20.67
CA GLY A 49 -2.59 6.58 -19.70
C GLY A 49 -1.47 7.56 -19.99
N ILE A 50 -1.37 8.59 -19.18
CA ILE A 50 -0.35 9.65 -19.34
C ILE A 50 1.02 9.10 -18.99
N ILE A 51 2.01 9.31 -19.86
CA ILE A 51 3.40 8.96 -19.60
C ILE A 51 4.04 10.03 -18.72
N GLY A 52 4.19 9.73 -17.44
CA GLY A 52 4.91 10.58 -16.49
C GLY A 52 6.43 10.55 -16.71
N PHE A 53 7.14 11.59 -16.29
CA PHE A 53 8.61 11.58 -16.27
C PHE A 53 9.16 12.47 -15.17
N GLU A 54 10.34 12.12 -14.70
CA GLU A 54 11.15 12.94 -13.82
C GLU A 54 12.42 13.41 -14.55
N ILE A 55 12.93 14.58 -14.14
CA ILE A 55 14.17 15.13 -14.68
C ILE A 55 15.25 14.96 -13.62
N HIS A 56 16.17 14.03 -13.85
CA HIS A 56 17.34 13.84 -12.99
C HIS A 56 18.51 14.70 -13.49
N LYS A 57 18.96 15.63 -12.65
CA LYS A 57 20.22 16.35 -12.87
C LYS A 57 21.37 15.43 -12.46
N LEU A 58 22.38 15.34 -13.33
CA LEU A 58 23.62 14.65 -12.99
C LEU A 58 24.51 15.60 -12.18
N ASP A 59 25.20 15.03 -11.18
CA ASP A 59 26.25 15.77 -10.48
C ASP A 59 27.38 16.08 -11.49
N GLY A 60 27.50 17.36 -11.89
CA GLY A 60 28.51 17.84 -12.83
C GLY A 60 27.96 18.43 -14.14
N ARG A 61 28.84 18.61 -15.15
CA ARG A 61 28.53 19.18 -16.48
C ARG A 61 27.84 18.14 -17.40
N GLY A 62 26.62 17.70 -17.07
CA GLY A 62 25.86 16.77 -17.91
C GLY A 62 24.47 17.29 -18.27
N ARG A 63 23.94 16.90 -19.45
CA ARG A 63 22.54 17.20 -19.78
C ARG A 63 21.61 16.42 -18.85
N PRO A 64 20.60 17.06 -18.24
CA PRO A 64 19.61 16.38 -17.43
C PRO A 64 18.98 15.21 -18.20
N ARG A 65 18.76 14.09 -17.50
CA ARG A 65 18.16 12.88 -18.09
C ARG A 65 16.69 12.79 -17.69
N LYS A 66 15.84 12.50 -18.67
CA LYS A 66 14.46 12.14 -18.42
C LYS A 66 14.38 10.66 -18.06
N ILE A 67 13.77 10.36 -16.93
CA ILE A 67 13.39 9.00 -16.51
C ILE A 67 11.88 8.93 -16.62
N TYR A 68 11.38 8.11 -17.54
CA TYR A 68 9.94 7.92 -17.74
C TYR A 68 9.42 6.95 -16.70
N ARG A 69 8.21 7.23 -16.21
CA ARG A 69 7.44 6.38 -15.31
C ARG A 69 6.35 5.70 -16.14
N LEU A 70 6.24 4.40 -16.02
CA LEU A 70 5.37 3.56 -16.83
C LEU A 70 4.52 2.68 -15.91
N ASN A 71 3.21 2.68 -16.12
CA ASN A 71 2.30 1.76 -15.44
C ASN A 71 2.45 0.32 -15.98
N GLU A 72 1.65 -0.62 -15.46
CA GLU A 72 1.70 -2.04 -15.83
C GLU A 72 1.51 -2.24 -17.33
N GLU A 73 0.48 -1.64 -17.90
CA GLU A 73 0.12 -1.79 -19.31
C GLU A 73 1.17 -1.16 -20.23
N GLN A 74 1.62 0.05 -19.92
CA GLN A 74 2.67 0.76 -20.66
C GLN A 74 4.00 -0.01 -20.61
N ALA A 75 4.39 -0.50 -19.43
CA ALA A 75 5.62 -1.28 -19.28
C ALA A 75 5.53 -2.61 -20.04
N THR A 76 4.38 -3.28 -19.94
CA THR A 76 4.14 -4.54 -20.64
C THR A 76 4.16 -4.36 -22.16
N LEU A 77 3.56 -3.29 -22.70
CA LEU A 77 3.64 -2.99 -24.11
C LEU A 77 5.08 -2.64 -24.52
N LEU A 78 5.75 -1.76 -23.79
CA LEU A 78 7.12 -1.34 -24.12
C LEU A 78 8.10 -2.52 -24.17
N ILE A 79 8.00 -3.49 -23.26
CA ILE A 79 8.88 -4.65 -23.27
C ILE A 79 8.66 -5.58 -24.46
N THR A 80 7.50 -5.50 -25.15
CA THR A 80 7.28 -6.25 -26.40
C THR A 80 8.10 -5.66 -27.55
N TYR A 81 8.45 -4.40 -27.49
CA TYR A 81 9.27 -3.71 -28.50
C TYR A 81 10.78 -3.93 -28.33
N LEU A 82 11.19 -4.49 -27.18
CA LEU A 82 12.59 -4.85 -26.94
C LEU A 82 12.94 -6.18 -27.61
N ASP A 83 14.16 -6.28 -28.16
CA ASP A 83 14.70 -7.52 -28.67
C ASP A 83 14.66 -8.65 -27.63
N ASN A 84 14.50 -9.89 -28.11
CA ASN A 84 14.39 -11.05 -27.20
C ASN A 84 15.75 -11.69 -26.90
N THR A 85 16.72 -10.88 -26.46
CA THR A 85 17.98 -11.41 -25.91
C THR A 85 17.74 -12.17 -24.60
N GLU A 86 18.69 -12.96 -24.14
CA GLU A 86 18.54 -13.74 -22.90
C GLU A 86 18.29 -12.85 -21.66
N PRO A 87 19.06 -11.76 -21.40
CA PRO A 87 18.80 -10.84 -20.31
C PRO A 87 17.40 -10.20 -20.38
N VAL A 88 16.99 -9.76 -21.59
CA VAL A 88 15.67 -9.16 -21.80
C VAL A 88 14.55 -10.15 -21.51
N ARG A 89 14.69 -11.42 -21.93
CA ARG A 89 13.67 -12.46 -21.59
C ARG A 89 13.57 -12.72 -20.09
N ALA A 90 14.71 -12.78 -19.40
CA ALA A 90 14.76 -12.96 -17.94
C ALA A 90 14.08 -11.77 -17.23
N PHE A 91 14.43 -10.55 -17.63
CA PHE A 91 13.80 -9.31 -17.13
C PHE A 91 12.29 -9.28 -17.38
N LYS A 92 11.83 -9.56 -18.61
CA LYS A 92 10.39 -9.59 -18.95
C LYS A 92 9.61 -10.51 -18.01
N LYS A 93 10.11 -11.71 -17.75
CA LYS A 93 9.46 -12.68 -16.85
C LYS A 93 9.36 -12.15 -15.42
N GLU A 94 10.44 -11.57 -14.92
CA GLU A 94 10.47 -11.06 -13.55
C GLU A 94 9.60 -9.82 -13.37
N LEU A 95 9.62 -8.89 -14.33
CA LEU A 95 8.78 -7.71 -14.31
C LEU A 95 7.28 -8.08 -14.26
N VAL A 96 6.86 -8.99 -15.15
CA VAL A 96 5.47 -9.47 -15.18
C VAL A 96 5.08 -10.12 -13.86
N LYS A 97 5.94 -10.97 -13.29
CA LYS A 97 5.67 -11.59 -11.98
C LYS A 97 5.47 -10.55 -10.87
N GLN A 98 6.31 -9.52 -10.83
CA GLN A 98 6.22 -8.49 -9.79
C GLN A 98 4.97 -7.63 -9.93
N PHE A 99 4.58 -7.23 -11.15
CA PHE A 99 3.31 -6.53 -11.37
C PHE A 99 2.11 -7.38 -10.92
N PHE A 100 2.06 -8.65 -11.33
CA PHE A 100 0.96 -9.53 -10.94
C PHE A 100 0.92 -9.80 -9.43
N ALA A 101 2.08 -9.99 -8.79
CA ALA A 101 2.15 -10.18 -7.34
C ALA A 101 1.62 -8.95 -6.60
N MET A 102 2.03 -7.75 -7.02
CA MET A 102 1.60 -6.50 -6.40
C MET A 102 0.10 -6.25 -6.61
N LYS A 103 -0.40 -6.49 -7.81
CA LYS A 103 -1.84 -6.38 -8.13
C LYS A 103 -2.69 -7.37 -7.32
N HIS A 104 -2.22 -8.60 -7.17
CA HIS A 104 -2.90 -9.61 -6.34
C HIS A 104 -2.94 -9.20 -4.87
N GLU A 105 -1.84 -8.65 -4.35
CA GLU A 105 -1.78 -8.12 -2.98
C GLU A 105 -2.78 -6.95 -2.80
N GLN A 106 -2.80 -6.00 -3.71
CA GLN A 106 -3.76 -4.89 -3.68
C GLN A 106 -5.21 -5.36 -3.72
N LEU A 107 -5.54 -6.30 -4.61
CA LEU A 107 -6.89 -6.87 -4.70
C LEU A 107 -7.29 -7.58 -3.41
N SER A 108 -6.37 -8.33 -2.79
CA SER A 108 -6.60 -8.97 -1.49
C SER A 108 -6.91 -7.94 -0.40
N ARG A 109 -6.13 -6.86 -0.33
CA ARG A 109 -6.36 -5.74 0.61
C ARG A 109 -7.71 -5.06 0.36
N GLN A 110 -8.06 -4.78 -0.89
CA GLN A 110 -9.35 -4.18 -1.27
C GLN A 110 -10.53 -5.08 -0.87
N THR A 111 -10.40 -6.39 -1.06
CA THR A 111 -11.42 -7.38 -0.66
C THR A 111 -11.61 -7.38 0.86
N LEU A 112 -10.53 -7.44 1.63
CA LEU A 112 -10.57 -7.35 3.10
C LEU A 112 -11.13 -6.02 3.57
N ARG A 113 -10.76 -4.92 2.93
CA ARG A 113 -11.28 -3.59 3.20
C ARG A 113 -12.80 -3.50 2.96
N SER A 114 -13.29 -4.15 1.91
CA SER A 114 -14.72 -4.19 1.59
C SER A 114 -15.50 -5.05 2.60
N ALA A 115 -14.98 -6.22 2.95
CA ALA A 115 -15.54 -7.06 4.01
C ALA A 115 -15.55 -6.34 5.37
N GLY A 116 -14.47 -5.64 5.70
CA GLY A 116 -14.33 -4.87 6.94
C GLY A 116 -15.36 -3.74 7.11
N LYS A 117 -15.91 -3.20 6.02
CA LYS A 117 -17.01 -2.22 6.12
C LYS A 117 -18.26 -2.85 6.77
N GLN A 118 -18.60 -4.08 6.41
CA GLN A 118 -19.73 -4.82 7.00
C GLN A 118 -19.48 -5.11 8.48
N VAL A 119 -18.28 -5.59 8.81
CA VAL A 119 -17.86 -5.87 10.18
C VAL A 119 -17.93 -4.61 11.04
N ARG A 120 -17.45 -3.49 10.51
CA ARG A 120 -17.53 -2.19 11.18
C ARG A 120 -18.96 -1.76 11.47
N VAL A 121 -19.87 -1.93 10.51
CA VAL A 121 -21.31 -1.66 10.68
C VAL A 121 -21.86 -2.53 11.80
N SER A 122 -21.54 -3.85 11.80
CA SER A 122 -22.00 -4.77 12.85
C SER A 122 -21.56 -4.33 14.25
N MET A 123 -20.29 -3.91 14.42
CA MET A 123 -19.80 -3.39 15.69
C MET A 123 -20.51 -2.10 16.13
N THR A 124 -20.68 -1.15 15.20
CA THR A 124 -21.37 0.11 15.52
C THR A 124 -22.85 -0.08 15.84
N ASP A 125 -23.52 -1.01 15.17
CA ASP A 125 -24.91 -1.37 15.43
C ASP A 125 -25.06 -2.09 16.78
N ALA A 126 -24.11 -2.93 17.16
CA ALA A 126 -24.10 -3.54 18.49
C ALA A 126 -23.98 -2.49 19.60
N ILE A 127 -23.07 -1.52 19.45
CA ILE A 127 -22.91 -0.40 20.38
C ILE A 127 -24.20 0.42 20.48
N LYS A 128 -24.84 0.71 19.32
CA LYS A 128 -26.10 1.46 19.26
C LYS A 128 -27.26 0.71 19.96
N LYS A 129 -27.40 -0.58 19.68
CA LYS A 129 -28.44 -1.43 20.30
C LYS A 129 -28.26 -1.59 21.81
N ALA A 130 -27.04 -1.51 22.29
CA ALA A 130 -26.74 -1.52 23.74
C ALA A 130 -27.01 -0.16 24.43
N ASP A 131 -27.56 0.81 23.70
CA ASP A 131 -27.89 2.17 24.17
C ASP A 131 -26.70 2.90 24.82
N LEU A 132 -25.50 2.63 24.30
CA LEU A 132 -24.27 3.26 24.78
C LEU A 132 -24.11 4.66 24.18
N SER A 133 -23.66 5.61 24.99
CA SER A 133 -23.39 6.98 24.56
C SER A 133 -22.50 7.02 23.30
N PRO A 134 -22.73 7.95 22.36
CA PRO A 134 -21.90 8.12 21.15
C PRO A 134 -20.39 8.24 21.41
N HIS A 135 -20.01 8.65 22.62
CA HIS A 135 -18.61 8.71 23.05
C HIS A 135 -17.91 7.35 23.01
N PHE A 136 -18.63 6.26 23.26
CA PHE A 136 -18.09 4.90 23.24
C PHE A 136 -17.59 4.43 21.86
N TYR A 137 -18.13 4.95 20.76
CA TYR A 137 -17.63 4.62 19.43
C TYR A 137 -16.12 4.88 19.29
N LYS A 138 -15.64 6.01 19.82
CA LYS A 138 -14.21 6.36 19.79
C LYS A 138 -13.42 5.42 20.72
N HIS A 139 -13.94 5.08 21.88
CA HIS A 139 -13.29 4.19 22.84
C HIS A 139 -13.13 2.78 22.27
N TYR A 140 -14.20 2.19 21.74
CA TYR A 140 -14.17 0.89 21.11
C TYR A 140 -13.28 0.86 19.86
N THR A 141 -13.30 1.92 19.05
CA THR A 141 -12.38 2.04 17.91
C THR A 141 -10.92 2.02 18.36
N ASN A 142 -10.55 2.81 19.37
CA ASN A 142 -9.19 2.84 19.88
C ASN A 142 -8.79 1.50 20.51
N LEU A 143 -9.71 0.87 21.25
CA LEU A 143 -9.49 -0.44 21.84
C LEU A 143 -9.27 -1.51 20.77
N CYS A 144 -10.08 -1.49 19.69
CA CYS A 144 -9.93 -2.38 18.54
C CYS A 144 -8.52 -2.26 17.94
N TYR A 145 -8.12 -1.08 17.52
CA TYR A 145 -6.81 -0.87 16.90
C TYR A 145 -5.66 -1.28 17.82
N LYS A 146 -5.68 -0.88 19.09
CA LYS A 146 -4.63 -1.23 20.05
C LYS A 146 -4.52 -2.73 20.29
N SER A 147 -5.65 -3.41 20.46
CA SER A 147 -5.67 -4.85 20.72
C SER A 147 -5.51 -5.70 19.44
N ALA A 148 -5.84 -5.16 18.26
CA ALA A 148 -5.61 -5.84 16.99
C ALA A 148 -4.15 -5.76 16.54
N ILE A 149 -3.57 -4.54 16.52
CA ILE A 149 -2.29 -4.26 15.85
C ILE A 149 -1.26 -3.50 16.72
N GLY A 150 -1.53 -3.31 18.01
CA GLY A 150 -0.60 -2.74 18.99
C GLY A 150 -0.60 -1.21 19.08
N PHE A 151 -1.17 -0.49 18.13
CA PHE A 151 -1.16 0.97 18.05
C PHE A 151 -2.54 1.53 17.78
N ASN A 152 -2.78 2.79 18.16
CA ASN A 152 -4.01 3.48 17.75
C ASN A 152 -3.89 4.08 16.34
N ALA A 153 -5.03 4.42 15.74
CA ALA A 153 -5.11 4.96 14.39
C ALA A 153 -4.26 6.23 14.17
N THR A 154 -4.15 7.09 15.18
CA THR A 154 -3.37 8.33 15.11
C THR A 154 -1.86 8.05 15.06
N GLN A 155 -1.39 7.10 15.85
CA GLN A 155 0.01 6.69 15.85
C GLN A 155 0.44 6.12 14.49
N ILE A 156 -0.40 5.26 13.90
CA ILE A 156 -0.13 4.65 12.59
C ILE A 156 -0.16 5.71 11.49
N LYS A 157 -1.18 6.58 11.47
CA LYS A 157 -1.25 7.69 10.49
C LYS A 157 0.01 8.54 10.52
N LYS A 158 0.48 8.90 11.71
CA LYS A 158 1.70 9.69 11.87
C LYS A 158 2.93 8.94 11.37
N ALA A 159 3.09 7.67 11.74
CA ALA A 159 4.25 6.87 11.36
C ALA A 159 4.34 6.59 9.85
N ARG A 160 3.19 6.46 9.17
CA ARG A 160 3.10 6.23 7.71
C ARG A 160 2.89 7.50 6.89
N ASN A 161 2.96 8.66 7.52
CA ASN A 161 2.75 9.96 6.87
C ASN A 161 1.41 10.05 6.09
N VAL A 162 0.36 9.41 6.63
CA VAL A 162 -0.97 9.41 6.01
C VAL A 162 -1.65 10.75 6.23
N ALA A 163 -2.12 11.37 5.15
CA ALA A 163 -2.83 12.64 5.20
C ALA A 163 -4.05 12.58 6.14
N ARG A 164 -4.34 13.69 6.83
CA ARG A 164 -5.42 13.77 7.83
C ARG A 164 -6.77 13.32 7.27
N ASN A 165 -7.07 13.68 6.02
CA ASN A 165 -8.34 13.41 5.35
C ASN A 165 -8.41 12.03 4.70
N SER A 166 -7.30 11.30 4.60
CA SER A 166 -7.27 9.97 4.02
C SER A 166 -7.73 8.91 5.01
N SER A 167 -8.36 7.85 4.51
CA SER A 167 -8.72 6.69 5.33
C SER A 167 -7.48 5.91 5.71
N LEU A 168 -7.26 5.65 7.00
CA LEU A 168 -6.14 4.83 7.44
C LEU A 168 -6.21 3.40 6.87
N MET A 169 -7.42 2.88 6.73
CA MET A 169 -7.65 1.51 6.24
C MET A 169 -7.05 1.25 4.85
N ASP A 170 -6.90 2.29 4.03
CA ASP A 170 -6.35 2.18 2.68
C ASP A 170 -4.80 2.04 2.68
N TYR A 171 -4.16 2.27 3.84
CA TYR A 171 -2.71 2.20 4.07
C TYR A 171 -2.30 1.02 4.97
N LEU A 172 -3.22 0.12 5.30
CA LEU A 172 -2.94 -1.03 6.14
C LEU A 172 -2.54 -2.25 5.29
N SER A 173 -1.66 -3.10 5.84
CA SER A 173 -1.32 -4.37 5.22
C SER A 173 -2.50 -5.34 5.27
N LYS A 174 -2.38 -6.45 4.54
CA LYS A 174 -3.38 -7.53 4.57
C LYS A 174 -3.57 -8.06 5.98
N GLU A 175 -2.49 -8.36 6.69
CA GLU A 175 -2.49 -8.93 8.04
C GLU A 175 -3.10 -7.95 9.06
N GLU A 176 -2.81 -6.66 8.90
CA GLU A 176 -3.40 -5.61 9.75
C GLU A 176 -4.91 -5.49 9.53
N LEU A 177 -5.37 -5.56 8.29
CA LEU A 177 -6.79 -5.53 7.96
C LEU A 177 -7.52 -6.76 8.51
N GLU A 178 -6.93 -7.96 8.37
CA GLU A 178 -7.45 -9.20 8.94
C GLU A 178 -7.58 -9.09 10.46
N ALA A 179 -6.52 -8.66 11.14
CA ALA A 179 -6.51 -8.50 12.59
C ALA A 179 -7.56 -7.50 13.09
N ILE A 180 -7.73 -6.37 12.40
CA ILE A 180 -8.74 -5.38 12.77
C ILE A 180 -10.15 -5.94 12.55
N ASN A 181 -10.41 -6.59 11.43
CA ASN A 181 -11.72 -7.18 11.12
C ASN A 181 -12.09 -8.27 12.15
N GLU A 182 -11.14 -9.11 12.53
CA GLU A 182 -11.34 -10.11 13.58
C GLU A 182 -11.67 -9.45 14.91
N ARG A 183 -10.91 -8.43 15.31
CA ARG A 183 -11.12 -7.75 16.60
C ARG A 183 -12.44 -6.97 16.65
N GLU A 184 -12.86 -6.34 15.55
CA GLU A 184 -14.17 -5.70 15.46
C GLU A 184 -15.31 -6.70 15.62
N ASN A 185 -15.21 -7.89 15.05
CA ASN A 185 -16.18 -8.99 15.22
C ASN A 185 -16.23 -9.47 16.69
N GLN A 186 -15.08 -9.66 17.33
CA GLN A 186 -15.00 -10.06 18.73
C GLN A 186 -15.67 -9.00 19.64
N ILE A 187 -15.36 -7.72 19.43
CA ILE A 187 -15.98 -6.61 20.18
C ILE A 187 -17.50 -6.60 19.96
N ALA A 188 -17.97 -6.70 18.71
CA ALA A 188 -19.39 -6.73 18.38
C ALA A 188 -20.12 -7.85 19.12
N THR A 189 -19.53 -9.04 19.16
CA THR A 189 -20.08 -10.20 19.87
C THR A 189 -20.15 -9.96 21.37
N MET A 190 -19.07 -9.48 21.99
CA MET A 190 -19.02 -9.21 23.42
C MET A 190 -20.00 -8.12 23.86
N VAL A 191 -20.15 -7.04 23.06
CA VAL A 191 -21.15 -5.99 23.29
C VAL A 191 -22.56 -6.57 23.19
N THR A 192 -22.83 -7.43 22.22
CA THR A 192 -24.15 -8.09 22.05
C THR A 192 -24.46 -9.02 23.21
N LEU A 193 -23.47 -9.65 23.83
CA LEU A 193 -23.60 -10.46 25.05
C LEU A 193 -23.80 -9.60 26.33
N GLY A 194 -23.83 -8.29 26.22
CA GLY A 194 -24.06 -7.38 27.34
C GLY A 194 -22.82 -7.13 28.21
N MET A 195 -21.61 -7.44 27.75
CA MET A 195 -20.39 -7.14 28.48
C MET A 195 -20.12 -5.64 28.55
N SER A 196 -19.70 -5.17 29.72
CA SER A 196 -19.28 -3.76 29.86
C SER A 196 -17.95 -3.48 29.13
N TYR A 197 -17.68 -2.19 28.87
CA TYR A 197 -16.42 -1.77 28.24
C TYR A 197 -15.18 -2.27 28.99
N ASP A 198 -15.20 -2.21 30.34
CA ASP A 198 -14.05 -2.63 31.15
C ASP A 198 -13.86 -4.17 31.12
N GLN A 199 -14.95 -4.94 31.08
CA GLN A 199 -14.88 -6.39 30.89
C GLN A 199 -14.30 -6.74 29.52
N ILE A 200 -14.80 -6.11 28.45
CA ILE A 200 -14.29 -6.32 27.10
C ILE A 200 -12.80 -5.95 27.02
N LYS A 201 -12.43 -4.81 27.58
CA LYS A 201 -11.04 -4.36 27.63
C LYS A 201 -10.15 -5.38 28.34
N ALA A 202 -10.55 -5.86 29.50
CA ALA A 202 -9.79 -6.87 30.28
C ALA A 202 -9.61 -8.19 29.49
N VAL A 203 -10.66 -8.67 28.81
CA VAL A 203 -10.58 -9.86 27.96
C VAL A 203 -9.59 -9.66 26.82
N LEU A 204 -9.65 -8.51 26.12
CA LEU A 204 -8.78 -8.24 24.99
C LEU A 204 -7.32 -8.00 25.38
N GLU A 205 -7.08 -7.37 26.53
CA GLU A 205 -5.73 -7.20 27.10
C GLU A 205 -5.11 -8.55 27.49
N ASN A 206 -5.91 -9.46 28.07
CA ASN A 206 -5.46 -10.80 28.42
C ASN A 206 -5.16 -11.68 27.18
N ASN A 207 -5.92 -11.51 26.09
CA ASN A 207 -5.71 -12.24 24.84
C ASN A 207 -4.52 -11.71 24.01
N GLY A 208 -3.99 -10.52 24.36
CA GLY A 208 -2.89 -9.90 23.66
C GLY A 208 -3.25 -9.32 22.27
N VAL A 209 -2.23 -8.86 21.57
CA VAL A 209 -2.34 -8.29 20.22
C VAL A 209 -2.40 -9.41 19.19
N ILE A 210 -3.33 -9.32 18.21
CA ILE A 210 -3.47 -10.34 17.14
C ILE A 210 -2.26 -10.27 16.18
N TYR A 211 -1.94 -9.08 15.71
CA TYR A 211 -0.80 -8.85 14.80
C TYR A 211 -0.01 -7.62 15.27
N GLN A 212 1.22 -7.83 15.71
CA GLN A 212 2.06 -6.71 16.16
C GLN A 212 2.64 -5.95 14.97
N THR A 213 2.07 -4.80 14.68
CA THR A 213 2.56 -3.91 13.62
C THR A 213 3.96 -3.37 13.95
N THR A 214 4.83 -3.35 12.97
CA THR A 214 6.12 -2.66 13.05
C THR A 214 5.99 -1.26 12.46
N LEU A 215 6.20 -0.23 13.27
CA LEU A 215 6.26 1.14 12.80
C LEU A 215 7.73 1.49 12.50
N LYS A 216 8.04 1.83 11.24
CA LYS A 216 9.32 2.45 10.91
C LYS A 216 9.37 3.81 11.61
N MET A 217 10.31 4.02 12.52
CA MET A 217 10.56 5.34 13.05
C MET A 217 11.06 6.22 11.89
N LEU A 218 10.35 7.31 11.60
CA LEU A 218 10.88 8.36 10.74
C LEU A 218 12.09 8.93 11.48
N VAL A 219 13.30 8.58 11.02
CA VAL A 219 14.52 9.25 11.46
C VAL A 219 14.33 10.70 11.04
N SER A 220 14.22 11.60 12.03
CA SER A 220 14.15 13.01 11.75
C SER A 220 15.49 13.43 11.13
N GLU A 221 15.47 13.95 9.91
CA GLU A 221 16.63 14.55 9.22
C GLU A 221 17.19 15.80 9.94
N LYS A 222 17.21 15.82 11.26
CA LYS A 222 17.66 16.94 12.09
C LYS A 222 18.99 16.69 12.81
N GLU A 223 19.69 15.60 12.49
CA GLU A 223 21.05 15.38 13.01
C GLU A 223 22.04 15.09 11.86
N ALA A 224 22.12 16.00 10.90
CA ALA A 224 23.22 16.09 9.95
C ALA A 224 23.53 17.58 9.69
N VAL A 225 24.18 18.22 10.66
CA VAL A 225 24.95 19.46 10.49
C VAL A 225 26.32 19.21 11.04
#